data_60f5d2f88c2cb804ad35a3faf4442a43
#
_entry.id   60f5d2f88c2cb804ad35a3faf4442a43
#
_cell.length_a   1.000
_cell.length_b   1.000
_cell.length_c   1.000
_cell.angle_alpha   90.00
_cell.angle_beta   90.00
_cell.angle_gamma   90.00
#
_symmetry.space_group_name_H-M   'P 1'
#
loop_
_entity.id
_entity.type
_entity.pdbx_description
1 polymer ?
#
loop_
_entity_poly.entity_id
_entity_poly.type
_entity_poly.pdbx_seq_one_letter_code
_entity_poly.pdbx_strand_id
1 'polypeptide(L)'
;MLYIMRHGKTDWNEQYRLQGRTDIPLNEEGIRMAQEAAVKYKEIPFDICFVSPLLRARKTAELLLAGRKVDIVPDDRLQEISFGKYEGTRNVFQHPECPIYNFFQDPTHYRAVDGAESYEELFARTGEFLQEKVMPLLAEDKTVLIVGHGAMNNSIISRLRGIPLERFWETAIPNCELIQV
;
A
#
# COMPACT_ATOMS: atom_id res chain seq x y z
N MET A 1 -13.86 10.80 -6.88
CA MET A 1 -13.47 10.48 -5.47
C MET A 1 -12.34 9.46 -5.45
N LEU A 2 -11.40 9.56 -4.51
CA LEU A 2 -10.29 8.60 -4.37
C LEU A 2 -10.42 7.82 -3.06
N TYR A 3 -10.31 6.49 -3.17
CA TYR A 3 -10.26 5.57 -2.05
C TYR A 3 -8.98 4.76 -2.08
N ILE A 4 -8.40 4.49 -0.92
CA ILE A 4 -7.17 3.73 -0.77
C ILE A 4 -7.40 2.60 0.25
N MET A 5 -6.98 1.39 -0.11
CA MET A 5 -7.04 0.20 0.75
C MET A 5 -5.68 -0.46 0.88
N ARG A 6 -5.35 -0.96 2.05
CA ARG A 6 -4.21 -1.83 2.27
C ARG A 6 -4.61 -3.29 2.06
N HIS A 7 -3.75 -4.09 1.44
CA HIS A 7 -3.95 -5.53 1.25
C HIS A 7 -4.29 -6.27 2.54
N GLY A 8 -4.92 -7.45 2.43
CA GLY A 8 -5.21 -8.35 3.54
C GLY A 8 -3.96 -8.92 4.20
N LYS A 9 -4.13 -9.61 5.33
CA LYS A 9 -3.00 -10.20 6.06
C LYS A 9 -2.27 -11.28 5.27
N THR A 10 -0.98 -11.39 5.54
CA THR A 10 -0.08 -12.45 5.09
C THR A 10 0.57 -13.11 6.31
N ASP A 11 1.18 -14.27 6.15
CA ASP A 11 1.96 -14.91 7.24
C ASP A 11 3.09 -14.00 7.73
N TRP A 12 3.68 -13.20 6.84
CA TRP A 12 4.73 -12.27 7.22
C TRP A 12 4.22 -11.08 8.04
N ASN A 13 2.96 -10.67 7.87
CA ASN A 13 2.34 -9.71 8.78
C ASN A 13 2.23 -10.28 10.20
N GLU A 14 1.75 -11.52 10.35
CA GLU A 14 1.62 -12.17 11.65
C GLU A 14 2.95 -12.46 12.31
N GLN A 15 3.99 -12.72 11.52
CA GLN A 15 5.35 -12.94 11.99
C GLN A 15 6.15 -11.66 12.22
N TYR A 16 5.55 -10.48 12.01
CA TYR A 16 6.22 -9.17 12.10
C TYR A 16 7.48 -9.08 11.23
N ARG A 17 7.42 -9.64 10.00
CA ARG A 17 8.50 -9.58 9.03
C ARG A 17 8.31 -8.43 8.05
N LEU A 18 9.41 -7.78 7.67
CA LEU A 18 9.44 -6.83 6.57
C LEU A 18 9.12 -7.56 5.26
N GLN A 19 8.09 -7.12 4.54
CA GLN A 19 7.70 -7.76 3.28
C GLN A 19 8.36 -7.09 2.07
N GLY A 20 8.25 -5.77 1.98
CA GLY A 20 8.75 -5.04 0.82
C GLY A 20 8.17 -5.58 -0.48
N ARG A 21 9.04 -5.90 -1.44
CA ARG A 21 8.69 -6.45 -2.74
C ARG A 21 8.70 -7.98 -2.79
N THR A 22 9.09 -8.65 -1.72
CA THR A 22 8.95 -10.10 -1.63
C THR A 22 7.49 -10.48 -1.78
N ASP A 23 7.20 -11.38 -2.72
CA ASP A 23 5.82 -11.66 -3.16
C ASP A 23 5.17 -12.75 -2.32
N ILE A 24 4.70 -12.36 -1.14
CA ILE A 24 4.02 -13.23 -0.17
C ILE A 24 2.51 -13.18 -0.44
N PRO A 25 1.82 -14.34 -0.54
CA PRO A 25 0.36 -14.38 -0.73
C PRO A 25 -0.39 -13.99 0.54
N LEU A 26 -1.70 -13.74 0.41
CA LEU A 26 -2.60 -13.66 1.57
C LEU A 26 -2.62 -15.01 2.30
N ASN A 27 -2.71 -14.95 3.62
CA ASN A 27 -3.06 -16.12 4.42
C ASN A 27 -4.59 -16.26 4.53
N GLU A 28 -5.08 -17.28 5.21
CA GLU A 28 -6.52 -17.55 5.38
C GLU A 28 -7.25 -16.38 6.02
N GLU A 29 -6.65 -15.77 7.03
CA GLU A 29 -7.20 -14.57 7.68
C GLU A 29 -7.29 -13.39 6.72
N GLY A 30 -6.25 -13.14 5.90
CA GLY A 30 -6.26 -12.08 4.89
C GLY A 30 -7.33 -12.29 3.82
N ILE A 31 -7.58 -13.54 3.41
CA ILE A 31 -8.66 -13.88 2.47
C ILE A 31 -10.01 -13.55 3.11
N ARG A 32 -10.24 -13.97 4.37
CA ARG A 32 -11.47 -13.68 5.10
C ARG A 32 -11.69 -12.17 5.26
N MET A 33 -10.66 -11.42 5.64
CA MET A 33 -10.73 -9.96 5.76
C MET A 33 -11.13 -9.28 4.46
N ALA A 34 -10.57 -9.72 3.32
CA ALA A 34 -10.92 -9.17 2.01
C ALA A 34 -12.37 -9.47 1.61
N GLN A 35 -12.89 -10.65 1.94
CA GLN A 35 -14.29 -11.02 1.72
C GLN A 35 -15.24 -10.20 2.60
N GLU A 36 -14.90 -9.97 3.86
CA GLU A 36 -15.65 -9.10 4.76
C GLU A 36 -15.65 -7.64 4.27
N ALA A 37 -14.52 -7.15 3.78
CA ALA A 37 -14.40 -5.83 3.16
C ALA A 37 -15.31 -5.71 1.92
N ALA A 38 -15.44 -6.77 1.12
CA ALA A 38 -16.35 -6.80 -0.02
C ALA A 38 -17.81 -6.54 0.39
N VAL A 39 -18.24 -7.11 1.51
CA VAL A 39 -19.58 -6.87 2.06
C VAL A 39 -19.69 -5.46 2.64
N LYS A 40 -18.69 -5.05 3.44
CA LYS A 40 -18.64 -3.74 4.12
C LYS A 40 -18.72 -2.57 3.15
N TYR A 41 -18.02 -2.65 2.02
CA TYR A 41 -17.87 -1.56 1.06
C TYR A 41 -18.65 -1.77 -0.25
N LYS A 42 -19.64 -2.67 -0.25
CA LYS A 42 -20.40 -3.04 -1.46
C LYS A 42 -21.15 -1.88 -2.13
N GLU A 43 -21.56 -0.87 -1.34
CA GLU A 43 -22.35 0.26 -1.83
C GLU A 43 -21.50 1.37 -2.47
N ILE A 44 -20.16 1.34 -2.35
CA ILE A 44 -19.30 2.34 -2.95
C ILE A 44 -19.17 2.07 -4.45
N PRO A 45 -19.59 3.00 -5.34
CA PRO A 45 -19.63 2.76 -6.78
C PRO A 45 -18.25 3.04 -7.41
N PHE A 46 -17.29 2.14 -7.26
CA PHE A 46 -15.98 2.27 -7.91
C PHE A 46 -16.12 2.17 -9.43
N ASP A 47 -15.52 3.12 -10.17
CA ASP A 47 -15.43 3.09 -11.64
C ASP A 47 -14.22 2.27 -12.10
N ILE A 48 -13.10 2.32 -11.34
CA ILE A 48 -11.86 1.64 -11.65
C ILE A 48 -11.09 1.33 -10.38
N CYS A 49 -10.30 0.25 -10.41
CA CYS A 49 -9.36 -0.13 -9.36
C CYS A 49 -7.94 -0.22 -9.94
N PHE A 50 -7.03 0.60 -9.44
CA PHE A 50 -5.60 0.40 -9.64
C PHE A 50 -5.03 -0.46 -8.52
N VAL A 51 -4.13 -1.38 -8.85
CA VAL A 51 -3.63 -2.35 -7.89
C VAL A 51 -2.13 -2.59 -8.04
N SER A 52 -1.44 -2.78 -6.94
CA SER A 52 -0.07 -3.30 -6.97
C SER A 52 -0.03 -4.68 -7.63
N PRO A 53 0.98 -4.98 -8.47
CA PRO A 53 1.11 -6.29 -9.10
C PRO A 53 1.41 -7.44 -8.12
N LEU A 54 1.79 -7.14 -6.86
CA LEU A 54 2.10 -8.15 -5.86
C LEU A 54 0.87 -8.98 -5.46
N LEU A 55 1.04 -10.29 -5.32
CA LEU A 55 -0.04 -11.27 -5.12
C LEU A 55 -1.03 -10.87 -4.03
N ARG A 56 -0.54 -10.43 -2.86
CA ARG A 56 -1.39 -10.03 -1.72
C ARG A 56 -2.34 -8.88 -2.04
N ALA A 57 -1.87 -7.90 -2.80
CA ALA A 57 -2.71 -6.76 -3.20
C ALA A 57 -3.69 -7.15 -4.31
N ARG A 58 -3.22 -7.86 -5.33
CA ARG A 58 -4.08 -8.37 -6.41
C ARG A 58 -5.20 -9.24 -5.87
N LYS A 59 -4.88 -10.21 -5.01
CA LYS A 59 -5.88 -11.10 -4.42
C LYS A 59 -6.89 -10.35 -3.55
N THR A 60 -6.44 -9.33 -2.83
CA THR A 60 -7.35 -8.46 -2.06
C THR A 60 -8.32 -7.73 -2.99
N ALA A 61 -7.84 -7.13 -4.08
CA ALA A 61 -8.70 -6.43 -5.05
C ALA A 61 -9.70 -7.37 -5.73
N GLU A 62 -9.26 -8.56 -6.15
CA GLU A 62 -10.11 -9.59 -6.76
C GLU A 62 -11.25 -10.01 -5.82
N LEU A 63 -10.96 -10.25 -4.55
CA LEU A 63 -11.96 -10.64 -3.55
C LEU A 63 -12.91 -9.50 -3.21
N LEU A 64 -12.38 -8.28 -3.03
CA LEU A 64 -13.16 -7.08 -2.72
C LEU A 64 -14.17 -6.76 -3.81
N LEU A 65 -13.78 -6.94 -5.07
CA LEU A 65 -14.57 -6.56 -6.24
C LEU A 65 -15.26 -7.74 -6.92
N ALA A 66 -15.26 -8.92 -6.29
CA ALA A 66 -15.90 -10.11 -6.85
C ALA A 66 -17.37 -9.87 -7.22
N GLY A 67 -17.74 -10.20 -8.46
CA GLY A 67 -19.09 -10.00 -8.98
C GLY A 67 -19.43 -8.56 -9.38
N ARG A 68 -18.50 -7.62 -9.26
CA ARG A 68 -18.68 -6.22 -9.70
C ARG A 68 -18.05 -5.99 -11.07
N LYS A 69 -18.63 -5.07 -11.85
CA LYS A 69 -18.07 -4.65 -13.15
C LYS A 69 -17.12 -3.47 -12.95
N VAL A 70 -15.95 -3.75 -12.37
CA VAL A 70 -14.89 -2.78 -12.11
C VAL A 70 -13.59 -3.33 -12.70
N ASP A 71 -12.95 -2.57 -13.58
CA ASP A 71 -11.67 -2.97 -14.14
C ASP A 71 -10.58 -2.90 -13.06
N ILE A 72 -9.80 -3.97 -12.93
CA ILE A 72 -8.66 -4.08 -12.01
C ILE A 72 -7.38 -3.95 -12.84
N VAL A 73 -6.71 -2.82 -12.73
CA VAL A 73 -5.56 -2.44 -13.55
C VAL A 73 -4.28 -2.46 -12.69
N PRO A 74 -3.34 -3.39 -12.94
CA PRO A 74 -2.06 -3.39 -12.23
C PRO A 74 -1.16 -2.24 -12.72
N ASP A 75 -0.39 -1.66 -11.79
CA ASP A 75 0.64 -0.67 -12.10
C ASP A 75 1.87 -0.91 -11.19
N ASP A 76 3.04 -1.05 -11.80
CA ASP A 76 4.29 -1.37 -11.08
C ASP A 76 4.70 -0.29 -10.08
N ARG A 77 4.29 0.96 -10.32
CA ARG A 77 4.53 2.07 -9.39
C ARG A 77 3.77 1.95 -8.07
N LEU A 78 2.82 1.00 -7.97
CA LEU A 78 2.07 0.69 -6.76
C LEU A 78 2.67 -0.46 -5.95
N GLN A 79 3.83 -1.00 -6.33
CA GLN A 79 4.54 -1.96 -5.48
C GLN A 79 4.91 -1.33 -4.14
N GLU A 80 5.05 -2.17 -3.11
CA GLU A 80 5.55 -1.69 -1.82
C GLU A 80 6.98 -1.16 -1.95
N ILE A 81 7.42 -0.36 -1.00
CA ILE A 81 8.81 0.05 -0.91
C ILE A 81 9.71 -1.18 -0.81
N SER A 82 10.85 -1.17 -1.52
CA SER A 82 11.83 -2.24 -1.39
C SER A 82 12.64 -2.05 -0.11
N PHE A 83 12.80 -3.11 0.68
CA PHE A 83 13.76 -3.14 1.80
C PHE A 83 15.05 -3.87 1.44
N GLY A 84 15.25 -4.23 0.15
CA GLY A 84 16.44 -4.87 -0.35
C GLY A 84 16.74 -6.18 0.39
N LYS A 85 17.99 -6.36 0.79
CA LYS A 85 18.42 -7.57 1.51
C LYS A 85 17.80 -7.75 2.91
N TYR A 86 17.12 -6.73 3.43
CA TYR A 86 16.50 -6.77 4.76
C TYR A 86 15.08 -7.33 4.75
N GLU A 87 14.52 -7.63 3.58
CA GLU A 87 13.21 -8.29 3.50
C GLU A 87 13.23 -9.63 4.23
N GLY A 88 12.17 -9.92 4.98
CA GLY A 88 12.10 -11.07 5.89
C GLY A 88 12.65 -10.83 7.30
N THR A 89 13.32 -9.71 7.57
CA THR A 89 13.75 -9.36 8.94
C THR A 89 12.55 -9.29 9.87
N ARG A 90 12.64 -9.96 11.02
CA ARG A 90 11.59 -9.95 12.05
C ARG A 90 11.79 -8.81 13.02
N ASN A 91 10.69 -8.25 13.51
CA ASN A 91 10.68 -7.31 14.64
C ASN A 91 11.70 -6.17 14.48
N VAL A 92 11.79 -5.58 13.29
CA VAL A 92 12.77 -4.51 12.99
C VAL A 92 12.77 -3.39 14.05
N PHE A 93 11.62 -3.14 14.70
CA PHE A 93 11.48 -2.17 15.80
C PHE A 93 12.31 -2.50 17.05
N GLN A 94 12.79 -3.73 17.18
CA GLN A 94 13.65 -4.20 18.28
C GLN A 94 15.14 -4.22 17.90
N HIS A 95 15.47 -3.77 16.68
CA HIS A 95 16.81 -3.83 16.09
C HIS A 95 17.30 -2.44 15.66
N PRO A 96 17.69 -1.55 16.60
CA PRO A 96 18.18 -0.21 16.26
C PRO A 96 19.43 -0.22 15.36
N GLU A 97 20.20 -1.32 15.37
CA GLU A 97 21.34 -1.54 14.50
C GLU A 97 20.98 -1.86 13.04
N CYS A 98 19.70 -2.25 12.78
CA CYS A 98 19.24 -2.51 11.43
C CYS A 98 19.08 -1.20 10.66
N PRO A 99 19.66 -1.05 9.46
CA PRO A 99 19.51 0.17 8.67
C PRO A 99 18.07 0.57 8.34
N ILE A 100 17.13 -0.41 8.36
CA ILE A 100 15.71 -0.14 8.12
C ILE A 100 14.99 0.38 9.38
N TYR A 101 15.60 0.34 10.55
CA TYR A 101 14.99 0.82 11.79
C TYR A 101 14.47 2.26 11.68
N ASN A 102 15.29 3.17 11.16
CA ASN A 102 14.93 4.58 11.00
C ASN A 102 13.84 4.81 9.95
N PHE A 103 13.63 3.91 9.01
CA PHE A 103 12.50 3.99 8.11
C PHE A 103 11.16 4.11 8.86
N PHE A 104 11.04 3.44 10.00
CA PHE A 104 9.83 3.49 10.82
C PHE A 104 9.92 4.49 11.98
N GLN A 105 11.08 4.62 12.62
CA GLN A 105 11.24 5.37 13.86
C GLN A 105 11.62 6.83 13.64
N ASP A 106 12.39 7.11 12.59
CA ASP A 106 12.85 8.44 12.24
C ASP A 106 13.00 8.59 10.72
N PRO A 107 11.87 8.75 10.00
CA PRO A 107 11.87 8.83 8.55
C PRO A 107 12.84 9.86 7.95
N THR A 108 13.09 10.97 8.64
CA THR A 108 14.00 12.02 8.16
C THR A 108 15.47 11.62 8.17
N HIS A 109 15.85 10.71 9.05
CA HIS A 109 17.21 10.17 9.17
C HIS A 109 17.38 8.81 8.47
N TYR A 110 16.31 8.26 7.87
CA TYR A 110 16.43 7.06 7.07
C TYR A 110 17.31 7.28 5.84
N ARG A 111 18.19 6.34 5.57
CA ARG A 111 19.00 6.30 4.35
C ARG A 111 18.90 4.91 3.75
N ALA A 112 18.51 4.83 2.48
CA ALA A 112 18.41 3.58 1.75
C ALA A 112 19.79 3.00 1.47
N VAL A 113 19.96 1.71 1.76
CA VAL A 113 21.20 0.96 1.52
C VAL A 113 20.88 -0.47 1.05
N ASP A 114 21.84 -1.14 0.45
CA ASP A 114 21.76 -2.58 0.13
C ASP A 114 20.52 -2.99 -0.69
N GLY A 115 20.12 -2.17 -1.65
CA GLY A 115 18.96 -2.41 -2.52
C GLY A 115 17.62 -1.98 -1.93
N ALA A 116 17.62 -1.35 -0.77
CA ALA A 116 16.41 -0.70 -0.25
C ALA A 116 16.10 0.56 -1.07
N GLU A 117 14.82 0.93 -1.13
CA GLU A 117 14.32 2.13 -1.79
C GLU A 117 14.28 3.30 -0.80
N SER A 118 14.59 4.50 -1.25
CA SER A 118 14.46 5.72 -0.47
C SER A 118 13.02 6.25 -0.46
N TYR A 119 12.73 7.18 0.47
CA TYR A 119 11.47 7.93 0.46
C TYR A 119 11.34 8.79 -0.80
N GLU A 120 12.43 9.40 -1.27
CA GLU A 120 12.45 10.21 -2.49
C GLU A 120 12.03 9.40 -3.71
N GLU A 121 12.57 8.20 -3.88
CA GLU A 121 12.21 7.29 -4.97
C GLU A 121 10.74 6.84 -4.86
N LEU A 122 10.28 6.47 -3.65
CA LEU A 122 8.90 6.11 -3.40
C LEU A 122 7.93 7.25 -3.75
N PHE A 123 8.20 8.47 -3.26
CA PHE A 123 7.38 9.65 -3.55
C PHE A 123 7.41 10.05 -5.03
N ALA A 124 8.55 9.86 -5.72
CA ALA A 124 8.67 10.15 -7.15
C ALA A 124 7.73 9.26 -7.95
N ARG A 125 7.84 7.91 -7.82
CA ARG A 125 7.03 6.96 -8.60
C ARG A 125 5.53 7.03 -8.28
N THR A 126 5.17 7.19 -7.00
CA THR A 126 3.75 7.31 -6.60
C THR A 126 3.15 8.65 -7.03
N GLY A 127 3.96 9.73 -7.04
CA GLY A 127 3.57 11.03 -7.56
C GLY A 127 3.31 11.01 -9.07
N GLU A 128 4.20 10.38 -9.84
CA GLU A 128 4.04 10.17 -11.27
C GLU A 128 2.76 9.38 -11.58
N PHE A 129 2.54 8.26 -10.86
CA PHE A 129 1.31 7.47 -10.98
C PHE A 129 0.05 8.32 -10.74
N LEU A 130 0.02 9.12 -9.67
CA LEU A 130 -1.11 9.99 -9.37
C LEU A 130 -1.40 10.97 -10.52
N GLN A 131 -0.38 11.65 -11.02
CA GLN A 131 -0.54 12.65 -12.08
C GLN A 131 -1.04 12.04 -13.40
N GLU A 132 -0.50 10.88 -13.77
CA GLU A 132 -0.82 10.25 -15.05
C GLU A 132 -2.11 9.44 -15.04
N LYS A 133 -2.42 8.75 -13.94
CA LYS A 133 -3.52 7.78 -13.90
C LYS A 133 -4.71 8.23 -13.06
N VAL A 134 -4.48 8.90 -11.95
CA VAL A 134 -5.56 9.19 -10.99
C VAL A 134 -6.16 10.58 -11.22
N MET A 135 -5.33 11.63 -11.31
CA MET A 135 -5.81 13.00 -11.42
C MET A 135 -6.75 13.24 -12.61
N PRO A 136 -6.49 12.70 -13.83
CA PRO A 136 -7.41 12.85 -14.94
C PRO A 136 -8.78 12.25 -14.67
N LEU A 137 -8.83 11.06 -14.04
CA LEU A 137 -10.10 10.39 -13.71
C LEU A 137 -10.89 11.15 -12.63
N LEU A 138 -10.19 11.72 -11.64
CA LEU A 138 -10.86 12.56 -10.63
C LEU A 138 -11.44 13.84 -11.24
N ALA A 139 -10.78 14.41 -12.25
CA ALA A 139 -11.30 15.56 -13.00
C ALA A 139 -12.56 15.21 -13.82
N GLU A 140 -12.78 13.94 -14.14
CA GLU A 140 -13.98 13.39 -14.76
C GLU A 140 -15.02 12.88 -13.74
N ASP A 141 -14.90 13.28 -12.47
CA ASP A 141 -15.76 12.85 -11.35
C ASP A 141 -15.82 11.34 -11.11
N LYS A 142 -14.80 10.58 -11.57
CA LYS A 142 -14.72 9.13 -11.35
C LYS A 142 -14.41 8.79 -9.89
N THR A 143 -14.91 7.65 -9.47
CA THR A 143 -14.58 7.04 -8.17
C THR A 143 -13.47 6.00 -8.35
N VAL A 144 -12.27 6.36 -7.93
CA VAL A 144 -11.06 5.56 -8.10
C VAL A 144 -10.73 4.81 -6.81
N LEU A 145 -10.42 3.52 -6.93
CA LEU A 145 -9.88 2.70 -5.86
C LEU A 145 -8.40 2.40 -6.12
N ILE A 146 -7.57 2.50 -5.09
CA ILE A 146 -6.19 2.00 -5.09
C ILE A 146 -6.08 0.89 -4.04
N VAL A 147 -5.60 -0.29 -4.44
CA VAL A 147 -5.29 -1.37 -3.49
C VAL A 147 -3.78 -1.61 -3.47
N GLY A 148 -3.17 -1.35 -2.32
CA GLY A 148 -1.72 -1.38 -2.19
C GLY A 148 -1.23 -1.79 -0.81
N HIS A 149 -0.19 -1.10 -0.32
CA HIS A 149 0.63 -1.51 0.80
C HIS A 149 0.79 -0.39 1.83
N GLY A 150 1.52 -0.65 2.90
CA GLY A 150 1.69 0.29 4.00
C GLY A 150 2.38 1.59 3.59
N ALA A 151 3.65 1.53 3.24
CA ALA A 151 4.43 2.72 2.90
C ALA A 151 3.98 3.35 1.57
N MET A 152 3.67 2.53 0.57
CA MET A 152 3.19 3.02 -0.71
C MET A 152 1.90 3.84 -0.56
N ASN A 153 0.91 3.32 0.18
CA ASN A 153 -0.32 4.05 0.45
C ASN A 153 -0.06 5.36 1.22
N ASN A 154 0.80 5.29 2.26
CA ASN A 154 1.15 6.48 3.04
C ASN A 154 1.84 7.55 2.20
N SER A 155 2.64 7.19 1.21
CA SER A 155 3.27 8.17 0.32
C SER A 155 2.23 8.96 -0.50
N ILE A 156 1.19 8.28 -0.98
CA ILE A 156 0.07 8.91 -1.69
C ILE A 156 -0.72 9.82 -0.76
N ILE A 157 -1.09 9.32 0.42
CA ILE A 157 -1.87 10.07 1.40
C ILE A 157 -1.11 11.30 1.88
N SER A 158 0.18 11.14 2.22
CA SER A 158 1.02 12.24 2.68
C SER A 158 1.13 13.33 1.63
N ARG A 159 1.32 12.96 0.36
CA ARG A 159 1.35 13.92 -0.75
C ARG A 159 0.03 14.69 -0.89
N LEU A 160 -1.10 14.00 -0.88
CA LEU A 160 -2.42 14.62 -1.11
C LEU A 160 -2.88 15.48 0.07
N ARG A 161 -2.50 15.12 1.29
CA ARG A 161 -2.86 15.83 2.52
C ARG A 161 -1.78 16.79 3.02
N GLY A 162 -0.64 16.90 2.33
CA GLY A 162 0.47 17.77 2.74
C GLY A 162 1.10 17.36 4.08
N ILE A 163 1.15 16.05 4.37
CA ILE A 163 1.72 15.52 5.61
C ILE A 163 3.24 15.48 5.46
N PRO A 164 4.01 16.13 6.36
CA PRO A 164 5.45 16.13 6.27
C PRO A 164 6.04 14.75 6.62
N LEU A 165 7.29 14.50 6.20
CA LEU A 165 7.94 13.20 6.33
C LEU A 165 8.08 12.72 7.78
N GLU A 166 8.26 13.64 8.73
CA GLU A 166 8.34 13.35 10.18
C GLU A 166 7.09 12.65 10.70
N ARG A 167 5.95 12.89 10.04
CA ARG A 167 4.64 12.39 10.42
C ARG A 167 4.12 11.29 9.48
N PHE A 168 4.99 10.74 8.64
CA PHE A 168 4.64 9.80 7.57
C PHE A 168 3.79 8.61 8.04
N TRP A 169 4.03 8.09 9.22
CA TRP A 169 3.35 6.91 9.75
C TRP A 169 2.06 7.18 10.52
N GLU A 170 1.67 8.46 10.70
CA GLU A 170 0.42 8.80 11.41
C GLU A 170 -0.83 8.36 10.65
N THR A 171 -0.72 8.11 9.35
CA THR A 171 -1.85 7.73 8.48
C THR A 171 -1.84 6.26 8.08
N ALA A 172 -1.13 5.43 8.83
CA ALA A 172 -1.05 4.00 8.51
C ALA A 172 -2.44 3.34 8.48
N ILE A 173 -2.76 2.71 7.35
CA ILE A 173 -4.05 2.01 7.15
C ILE A 173 -3.91 0.56 7.64
N PRO A 174 -4.82 0.05 8.48
CA PRO A 174 -4.90 -1.38 8.79
C PRO A 174 -5.19 -2.24 7.56
N ASN A 175 -4.87 -3.53 7.63
CA ASN A 175 -5.18 -4.47 6.54
C ASN A 175 -6.68 -4.48 6.23
N CYS A 176 -7.04 -4.47 4.94
CA CYS A 176 -8.40 -4.43 4.41
C CYS A 176 -9.28 -3.25 4.87
N GLU A 177 -8.69 -2.23 5.51
CA GLU A 177 -9.41 -0.99 5.76
C GLU A 177 -9.30 -0.04 4.57
N LEU A 178 -10.41 0.67 4.31
CA LEU A 178 -10.58 1.63 3.24
C LEU A 178 -10.63 3.03 3.81
N ILE A 179 -9.87 3.95 3.23
CA ILE A 179 -10.00 5.37 3.54
C ILE A 179 -10.34 6.16 2.29
N GLN A 180 -11.08 7.23 2.45
CA GLN A 180 -11.29 8.25 1.42
C GLN A 180 -10.27 9.37 1.61
N VAL A 181 -9.67 9.82 0.52
CA VAL A 181 -8.60 10.84 0.51
C VAL A 181 -9.07 12.09 -0.24
#